data_84a793940b8217755acff30663a00554
#
_entry.id   84a793940b8217755acff30663a00554
#
_cell.length_a   1.000
_cell.length_b   1.000
_cell.length_c   1.000
_cell.angle_alpha   90.00
_cell.angle_beta   90.00
_cell.angle_gamma   90.00
#
_symmetry.space_group_name_H-M   'P 1'
#
loop_
_entity.id
_entity.type
_entity.pdbx_description
1 polymer ?
#
loop_
_entity_poly.entity_id
_entity_poly.type
_entity_poly.pdbx_seq_one_letter_code
_entity_poly.pdbx_strand_id
1 'polypeptide(L)'
;MTSIYDQQLPRTEANFAPLSPLGFIERTAEVYPDRLAIVHGDLRQTWAQTYARCRQLASALARSGIGKNDTVAVMLPNTPPMVEAHFGVPMAGAVLNALNTRLDPEAIAFMLDHGEAKAVIVDPEFAGTMAKALALRQSQAPLPLIDVEDALYGPASQRLGERPYEEFLANGDPQFAWELPGDEWDAIALNYTSGTT
;
A
#
# COMPACT_ATOMS: atom_id res chain seq x y z
N MET A 1 21.30 -36.03 7.48
CA MET A 1 22.15 -35.65 8.62
C MET A 1 22.01 -34.16 8.81
N THR A 2 21.61 -33.72 9.99
CA THR A 2 21.55 -32.30 10.32
C THR A 2 22.98 -31.79 10.43
N SER A 3 23.29 -30.65 9.80
CA SER A 3 24.62 -30.05 9.87
C SER A 3 24.98 -29.70 11.32
N ILE A 4 26.26 -29.74 11.67
CA ILE A 4 26.70 -29.27 13.00
C ILE A 4 26.39 -27.79 13.21
N TYR A 5 26.25 -27.03 12.14
CA TYR A 5 25.89 -25.61 12.17
C TYR A 5 24.40 -25.35 12.42
N ASP A 6 23.56 -26.40 12.34
CA ASP A 6 22.12 -26.32 12.62
C ASP A 6 21.78 -26.85 14.02
N GLN A 7 22.77 -27.38 14.74
CA GLN A 7 22.58 -27.96 16.07
C GLN A 7 22.72 -26.89 17.14
N GLN A 8 21.73 -26.80 18.04
CA GLN A 8 21.70 -25.86 19.17
C GLN A 8 21.74 -24.37 18.76
N LEU A 9 21.34 -24.07 17.52
CA LEU A 9 21.25 -22.71 16.98
C LEU A 9 19.82 -22.40 16.51
N PRO A 10 18.79 -22.45 17.39
CA PRO A 10 17.45 -22.11 17.00
C PRO A 10 17.37 -20.61 16.63
N ARG A 11 16.50 -20.27 15.69
CA ARG A 11 16.16 -18.87 15.43
C ARG A 11 15.44 -18.31 16.64
N THR A 12 15.91 -17.14 17.11
CA THR A 12 15.31 -16.40 18.21
C THR A 12 15.23 -14.92 17.83
N GLU A 13 14.45 -14.14 18.53
CA GLU A 13 14.35 -12.69 18.32
C GLU A 13 15.71 -11.97 18.47
N ALA A 14 16.64 -12.57 19.22
CA ALA A 14 17.97 -12.00 19.43
C ALA A 14 18.93 -12.21 18.25
N ASN A 15 18.72 -13.22 17.42
CA ASN A 15 19.66 -13.61 16.36
C ASN A 15 19.05 -13.67 14.96
N PHE A 16 17.76 -13.38 14.82
CA PHE A 16 17.06 -13.41 13.54
C PHE A 16 15.97 -12.34 13.49
N ALA A 17 15.95 -11.59 12.39
CA ALA A 17 14.82 -10.75 11.99
C ALA A 17 14.58 -10.98 10.50
N PRO A 18 13.32 -11.08 10.04
CA PRO A 18 13.02 -11.20 8.63
C PRO A 18 13.55 -10.00 7.84
N LEU A 19 14.16 -10.23 6.68
CA LEU A 19 14.57 -9.17 5.79
C LEU A 19 13.33 -8.62 5.08
N SER A 20 12.98 -7.36 5.38
CA SER A 20 11.84 -6.67 4.80
C SER A 20 12.18 -5.21 4.50
N PRO A 21 11.70 -4.64 3.38
CA PRO A 21 11.86 -3.22 3.09
C PRO A 21 11.16 -2.31 4.13
N LEU A 22 10.21 -2.84 4.92
CA LEU A 22 9.48 -2.09 5.93
C LEU A 22 10.38 -1.58 7.05
N GLY A 23 11.40 -2.34 7.44
CA GLY A 23 12.37 -1.92 8.47
C GLY A 23 13.22 -0.72 8.03
N PHE A 24 13.34 -0.44 6.72
CA PHE A 24 14.13 0.71 6.26
C PHE A 24 13.45 2.04 6.55
N ILE A 25 12.13 2.15 6.38
CA ILE A 25 11.44 3.42 6.66
C ILE A 25 11.39 3.68 8.17
N GLU A 26 11.15 2.66 8.99
CA GLU A 26 11.18 2.77 10.45
C GLU A 26 12.54 3.28 10.92
N ARG A 27 13.61 2.57 10.55
CA ARG A 27 14.98 2.96 10.90
C ARG A 27 15.33 4.37 10.41
N THR A 28 14.88 4.73 9.20
CA THR A 28 15.19 6.05 8.65
C THR A 28 14.45 7.16 9.41
N ALA A 29 13.20 6.90 9.82
CA ALA A 29 12.44 7.83 10.63
C ALA A 29 13.03 8.01 12.04
N GLU A 30 13.63 6.96 12.61
CA GLU A 30 14.32 7.04 13.91
C GLU A 30 15.65 7.81 13.82
N VAL A 31 16.46 7.50 12.80
CA VAL A 31 17.84 8.05 12.69
C VAL A 31 17.84 9.45 12.09
N TYR A 32 16.91 9.75 11.18
CA TYR A 32 16.83 11.00 10.43
C TYR A 32 15.42 11.62 10.43
N PRO A 33 14.76 11.79 11.60
CA PRO A 33 13.35 12.18 11.68
C PRO A 33 13.02 13.48 10.94
N ASP A 34 13.91 14.46 11.05
CA ASP A 34 13.71 15.82 10.53
C ASP A 34 14.20 16.03 9.08
N ARG A 35 14.85 15.00 8.49
CA ARG A 35 15.26 15.09 7.09
C ARG A 35 14.06 14.94 6.17
N LEU A 36 14.09 15.70 5.05
CA LEU A 36 13.07 15.61 4.02
C LEU A 36 13.07 14.22 3.37
N ALA A 37 11.89 13.62 3.35
CA ALA A 37 11.59 12.37 2.67
C ALA A 37 10.89 12.62 1.33
N ILE A 38 9.89 13.54 1.32
CA ILE A 38 9.03 13.81 0.17
C ILE A 38 8.98 15.32 -0.09
N VAL A 39 9.08 15.66 -1.37
CA VAL A 39 8.85 17.01 -1.91
C VAL A 39 7.84 16.88 -3.05
N HIS A 40 6.69 17.54 -2.92
CA HIS A 40 5.63 17.53 -3.93
C HIS A 40 4.97 18.91 -3.99
N GLY A 41 5.23 19.67 -5.03
CA GLY A 41 4.88 21.10 -5.06
C GLY A 41 5.44 21.83 -3.85
N ASP A 42 4.55 22.45 -3.07
CA ASP A 42 4.91 23.15 -1.83
C ASP A 42 4.96 22.21 -0.61
N LEU A 43 4.45 20.99 -0.73
CA LEU A 43 4.51 20.00 0.34
C LEU A 43 5.97 19.61 0.63
N ARG A 44 6.32 19.68 1.90
CA ARG A 44 7.60 19.22 2.44
C ARG A 44 7.32 18.29 3.60
N GLN A 45 7.65 17.03 3.44
CA GLN A 45 7.33 15.98 4.42
C GLN A 45 8.63 15.32 4.87
N THR A 46 8.84 15.27 6.19
CA THR A 46 10.01 14.63 6.78
C THR A 46 9.84 13.12 6.87
N TRP A 47 10.92 12.39 7.18
CA TRP A 47 10.85 10.95 7.39
C TRP A 47 9.93 10.57 8.56
N ALA A 48 9.96 11.31 9.67
CA ALA A 48 9.04 11.08 10.78
C ALA A 48 7.57 11.25 10.37
N GLN A 49 7.27 12.31 9.60
CA GLN A 49 5.93 12.56 9.09
C GLN A 49 5.48 11.50 8.10
N THR A 50 6.35 11.11 7.16
CA THR A 50 6.05 10.05 6.17
C THR A 50 5.78 8.72 6.87
N TYR A 51 6.61 8.35 7.85
CA TYR A 51 6.41 7.12 8.61
C TYR A 51 5.11 7.14 9.42
N ALA A 52 4.79 8.25 10.06
CA ALA A 52 3.52 8.40 10.78
C ALA A 52 2.30 8.23 9.86
N ARG A 53 2.34 8.78 8.63
CA ARG A 53 1.26 8.62 7.64
C ARG A 53 1.16 7.20 7.11
N CYS A 54 2.29 6.50 6.90
CA CYS A 54 2.26 5.07 6.56
C CYS A 54 1.57 4.24 7.65
N ARG A 55 1.87 4.53 8.93
CA ARG A 55 1.23 3.86 10.07
C ARG A 55 -0.26 4.22 10.18
N GLN A 56 -0.64 5.47 9.88
CA GLN A 56 -2.06 5.85 9.80
C GLN A 56 -2.79 5.07 8.72
N LEU A 57 -2.20 4.93 7.52
CA LEU A 57 -2.79 4.13 6.45
C LEU A 57 -2.97 2.67 6.89
N ALA A 58 -1.93 2.07 7.47
CA ALA A 58 -1.99 0.71 7.98
C ALA A 58 -3.12 0.52 9.01
N SER A 59 -3.21 1.44 9.97
CA SER A 59 -4.27 1.45 10.98
C SER A 59 -5.67 1.60 10.39
N ALA A 60 -5.83 2.51 9.42
CA ALA A 60 -7.12 2.73 8.76
C ALA A 60 -7.57 1.50 7.96
N LEU A 61 -6.64 0.83 7.26
CA LEU A 61 -6.90 -0.44 6.57
C LEU A 61 -7.29 -1.53 7.55
N ALA A 62 -6.53 -1.71 8.64
CA ALA A 62 -6.83 -2.72 9.66
C ALA A 62 -8.20 -2.49 10.31
N ARG A 63 -8.57 -1.23 10.61
CA ARG A 63 -9.91 -0.88 11.13
C ARG A 63 -11.02 -1.13 10.12
N SER A 64 -10.69 -1.17 8.83
CA SER A 64 -11.64 -1.52 7.75
C SER A 64 -11.70 -3.02 7.50
N GLY A 65 -11.03 -3.84 8.32
CA GLY A 65 -11.01 -5.30 8.23
C GLY A 65 -10.03 -5.83 7.19
N ILE A 66 -9.10 -5.00 6.70
CA ILE A 66 -8.06 -5.39 5.72
C ILE A 66 -6.78 -5.75 6.48
N GLY A 67 -6.23 -6.91 6.22
CA GLY A 67 -5.07 -7.43 6.92
C GLY A 67 -4.28 -8.47 6.13
N LYS A 68 -3.71 -9.46 6.81
CA LYS A 68 -2.80 -10.46 6.22
C LYS A 68 -3.42 -11.15 5.01
N ASN A 69 -2.68 -11.12 3.90
CA ASN A 69 -3.05 -11.71 2.60
C ASN A 69 -4.20 -11.01 1.87
N ASP A 70 -4.77 -9.93 2.39
CA ASP A 70 -5.72 -9.14 1.63
C ASP A 70 -5.00 -8.24 0.63
N THR A 71 -5.51 -8.13 -0.57
CA THR A 71 -4.93 -7.27 -1.61
C THR A 71 -5.55 -5.87 -1.59
N VAL A 72 -4.71 -4.85 -1.56
CA VAL A 72 -5.12 -3.45 -1.78
C VAL A 72 -4.58 -3.01 -3.14
N ALA A 73 -5.47 -2.75 -4.08
CA ALA A 73 -5.10 -2.22 -5.38
C ALA A 73 -4.91 -0.70 -5.30
N VAL A 74 -3.88 -0.19 -5.97
CA VAL A 74 -3.54 1.24 -5.95
C VAL A 74 -3.30 1.73 -7.38
N MET A 75 -4.08 2.71 -7.81
CA MET A 75 -3.93 3.35 -9.12
C MET A 75 -3.68 4.84 -8.95
N LEU A 76 -2.43 5.18 -8.72
CA LEU A 76 -1.95 6.53 -8.42
C LEU A 76 -0.77 6.90 -9.32
N PRO A 77 -0.57 8.18 -9.64
CA PRO A 77 0.72 8.67 -10.11
C PRO A 77 1.76 8.63 -8.97
N ASN A 78 3.02 9.00 -9.28
CA ASN A 78 4.09 9.03 -8.29
C ASN A 78 3.94 10.24 -7.34
N THR A 79 2.95 10.22 -6.51
CA THR A 79 2.60 11.24 -5.51
C THR A 79 2.86 10.73 -4.09
N PRO A 80 2.81 11.58 -3.05
CA PRO A 80 3.03 11.16 -1.67
C PRO A 80 2.17 9.95 -1.24
N PRO A 81 0.87 9.85 -1.54
CA PRO A 81 0.05 8.68 -1.22
C PRO A 81 0.54 7.37 -1.85
N MET A 82 1.19 7.41 -3.03
CA MET A 82 1.79 6.22 -3.62
C MET A 82 2.97 5.72 -2.76
N VAL A 83 3.81 6.62 -2.25
CA VAL A 83 4.89 6.26 -1.32
C VAL A 83 4.32 5.70 -0.02
N GLU A 84 3.28 6.35 0.52
CA GLU A 84 2.60 5.90 1.74
C GLU A 84 2.00 4.51 1.55
N ALA A 85 1.41 4.21 0.40
CA ALA A 85 0.84 2.90 0.08
C ALA A 85 1.90 1.78 0.04
N HIS A 86 3.11 2.06 -0.48
CA HIS A 86 4.19 1.07 -0.55
C HIS A 86 4.64 0.55 0.83
N PHE A 87 4.46 1.36 1.87
CA PHE A 87 4.79 0.97 3.23
C PHE A 87 3.54 0.68 4.07
N GLY A 88 2.52 1.55 3.98
CA GLY A 88 1.33 1.44 4.83
C GLY A 88 0.48 0.21 4.54
N VAL A 89 0.36 -0.22 3.27
CA VAL A 89 -0.36 -1.44 2.94
C VAL A 89 0.32 -2.67 3.53
N PRO A 90 1.63 -2.90 3.30
CA PRO A 90 2.31 -4.04 3.93
C PRO A 90 2.42 -3.94 5.47
N MET A 91 2.45 -2.74 6.07
CA MET A 91 2.39 -2.56 7.53
C MET A 91 1.05 -3.01 8.13
N ALA A 92 -0.03 -3.02 7.33
CA ALA A 92 -1.30 -3.64 7.71
C ALA A 92 -1.29 -5.18 7.57
N GLY A 93 -0.18 -5.77 7.09
CA GLY A 93 -0.08 -7.16 6.70
C GLY A 93 -0.69 -7.47 5.33
N ALA A 94 -1.21 -6.47 4.63
CA ALA A 94 -1.86 -6.60 3.34
C ALA A 94 -0.85 -6.60 2.18
N VAL A 95 -1.32 -6.97 0.99
CA VAL A 95 -0.52 -7.08 -0.23
C VAL A 95 -0.82 -5.90 -1.13
N LEU A 96 0.19 -5.09 -1.44
CA LEU A 96 0.06 -3.97 -2.37
C LEU A 96 -0.01 -4.47 -3.82
N ASN A 97 -1.06 -4.12 -4.54
CA ASN A 97 -1.14 -4.28 -6.00
C ASN A 97 -1.09 -2.90 -6.67
N ALA A 98 0.11 -2.47 -7.05
CA ALA A 98 0.31 -1.20 -7.76
C ALA A 98 -0.03 -1.39 -9.24
N LEU A 99 -1.20 -0.87 -9.65
CA LEU A 99 -1.70 -0.95 -11.01
C LEU A 99 -0.95 0.04 -11.92
N ASN A 100 -0.57 -0.42 -13.10
CA ASN A 100 -0.02 0.46 -14.11
C ASN A 100 -1.12 1.36 -14.69
N THR A 101 -0.95 2.67 -14.53
CA THR A 101 -1.93 3.71 -14.92
C THR A 101 -2.17 3.81 -16.45
N ARG A 102 -1.36 3.12 -17.27
CA ARG A 102 -1.45 3.12 -18.73
C ARG A 102 -2.21 1.92 -19.30
N LEU A 103 -2.68 1.01 -18.43
CA LEU A 103 -3.42 -0.17 -18.85
C LEU A 103 -4.86 0.18 -19.23
N ASP A 104 -5.43 -0.64 -20.11
CA ASP A 104 -6.83 -0.58 -20.47
C ASP A 104 -7.74 -1.09 -19.34
N PRO A 105 -9.05 -0.77 -19.40
CA PRO A 105 -10.00 -1.19 -18.37
C PRO A 105 -10.12 -2.70 -18.21
N GLU A 106 -9.96 -3.46 -19.29
CA GLU A 106 -10.06 -4.92 -19.32
C GLU A 106 -8.93 -5.55 -18.48
N ALA A 107 -7.69 -5.08 -18.69
CA ALA A 107 -6.54 -5.54 -17.92
C ALA A 107 -6.67 -5.18 -16.43
N ILE A 108 -7.15 -3.97 -16.13
CA ILE A 108 -7.37 -3.54 -14.74
C ILE A 108 -8.46 -4.39 -14.09
N ALA A 109 -9.59 -4.63 -14.77
CA ALA A 109 -10.66 -5.49 -14.27
C ALA A 109 -10.16 -6.90 -13.95
N PHE A 110 -9.35 -7.48 -14.85
CA PHE A 110 -8.69 -8.76 -14.62
C PHE A 110 -7.79 -8.74 -13.37
N MET A 111 -6.95 -7.70 -13.21
CA MET A 111 -6.04 -7.59 -12.07
C MET A 111 -6.78 -7.43 -10.74
N LEU A 112 -7.90 -6.70 -10.74
CA LEU A 112 -8.74 -6.54 -9.54
C LEU A 112 -9.39 -7.86 -9.11
N ASP A 113 -9.89 -8.63 -10.08
CA ASP A 113 -10.55 -9.90 -9.82
C ASP A 113 -9.54 -11.01 -9.51
N HIS A 114 -8.48 -11.16 -10.32
CA HIS A 114 -7.44 -12.17 -10.12
C HIS A 114 -6.62 -11.94 -8.84
N GLY A 115 -6.34 -10.69 -8.49
CA GLY A 115 -5.67 -10.31 -7.24
C GLY A 115 -6.61 -10.28 -6.03
N GLU A 116 -7.90 -10.58 -6.20
CA GLU A 116 -8.91 -10.57 -5.14
C GLU A 116 -8.92 -9.27 -4.31
N ALA A 117 -8.84 -8.12 -5.00
CA ALA A 117 -8.72 -6.83 -4.34
C ALA A 117 -9.86 -6.59 -3.34
N LYS A 118 -9.51 -6.17 -2.12
CA LYS A 118 -10.44 -5.84 -1.03
C LYS A 118 -10.71 -4.33 -0.91
N ALA A 119 -9.83 -3.50 -1.44
CA ALA A 119 -10.00 -2.06 -1.56
C ALA A 119 -9.22 -1.53 -2.76
N VAL A 120 -9.62 -0.36 -3.24
CA VAL A 120 -8.88 0.39 -4.27
C VAL A 120 -8.61 1.80 -3.77
N ILE A 121 -7.35 2.23 -3.87
CA ILE A 121 -6.94 3.61 -3.69
C ILE A 121 -6.67 4.17 -5.09
N VAL A 122 -7.39 5.19 -5.49
CA VAL A 122 -7.38 5.68 -6.87
C VAL A 122 -7.28 7.20 -6.93
N ASP A 123 -6.46 7.71 -7.85
CA ASP A 123 -6.46 9.13 -8.19
C ASP A 123 -7.61 9.41 -9.16
N PRO A 124 -8.43 10.44 -8.94
CA PRO A 124 -9.50 10.86 -9.84
C PRO A 124 -9.06 11.15 -11.29
N GLU A 125 -7.77 11.39 -11.54
CA GLU A 125 -7.20 11.43 -12.89
C GLU A 125 -7.56 10.17 -13.69
N PHE A 126 -7.59 9.01 -13.01
CA PHE A 126 -7.87 7.70 -13.61
C PHE A 126 -9.32 7.25 -13.42
N ALA A 127 -10.20 8.10 -12.88
CA ALA A 127 -11.58 7.73 -12.57
C ALA A 127 -12.34 7.15 -13.78
N GLY A 128 -12.16 7.72 -14.96
CA GLY A 128 -12.84 7.24 -16.17
C GLY A 128 -12.43 5.81 -16.58
N THR A 129 -11.15 5.48 -16.44
CA THR A 129 -10.61 4.14 -16.71
C THR A 129 -11.02 3.16 -15.63
N MET A 130 -10.90 3.56 -14.35
CA MET A 130 -11.30 2.72 -13.23
C MET A 130 -12.81 2.42 -13.23
N ALA A 131 -13.68 3.39 -13.54
CA ALA A 131 -15.12 3.16 -13.64
C ALA A 131 -15.47 2.10 -14.68
N LYS A 132 -14.80 2.13 -15.84
CA LYS A 132 -14.97 1.11 -16.89
C LYS A 132 -14.47 -0.25 -16.41
N ALA A 133 -13.31 -0.29 -15.77
CA ALA A 133 -12.76 -1.52 -15.21
C ALA A 133 -13.71 -2.15 -14.17
N LEU A 134 -14.24 -1.35 -13.26
CA LEU A 134 -15.22 -1.81 -12.27
C LEU A 134 -16.47 -2.41 -12.89
N ALA A 135 -16.95 -1.83 -14.02
CA ALA A 135 -18.11 -2.35 -14.76
C ALA A 135 -17.80 -3.69 -15.48
N LEU A 136 -16.54 -3.98 -15.77
CA LEU A 136 -16.09 -5.20 -16.45
C LEU A 136 -15.73 -6.33 -15.48
N ARG A 137 -15.64 -6.05 -14.19
CA ARG A 137 -15.33 -7.07 -13.17
C ARG A 137 -16.34 -8.21 -13.21
N GLN A 138 -15.84 -9.43 -13.03
CA GLN A 138 -16.66 -10.63 -12.88
C GLN A 138 -17.12 -10.83 -11.43
N SER A 139 -16.29 -10.44 -10.47
CA SER A 139 -16.60 -10.50 -9.06
C SER A 139 -17.63 -9.45 -8.67
N GLN A 140 -18.70 -9.88 -7.97
CA GLN A 140 -19.71 -9.00 -7.39
C GLN A 140 -19.40 -8.62 -5.93
N ALA A 141 -18.26 -9.03 -5.41
CA ALA A 141 -17.85 -8.68 -4.05
C ALA A 141 -17.72 -7.15 -3.93
N PRO A 142 -18.18 -6.57 -2.79
CA PRO A 142 -17.98 -5.14 -2.53
C PRO A 142 -16.49 -4.78 -2.61
N LEU A 143 -16.20 -3.65 -3.27
CA LEU A 143 -14.86 -3.14 -3.44
C LEU A 143 -14.86 -1.66 -3.07
N PRO A 144 -14.56 -1.31 -1.81
CA PRO A 144 -14.46 0.06 -1.36
C PRO A 144 -13.43 0.85 -2.15
N LEU A 145 -13.77 2.07 -2.53
CA LEU A 145 -12.91 2.98 -3.27
C LEU A 145 -12.55 4.18 -2.38
N ILE A 146 -11.27 4.55 -2.42
CA ILE A 146 -10.71 5.69 -1.68
C ILE A 146 -10.08 6.62 -2.70
N ASP A 147 -10.62 7.83 -2.84
CA ASP A 147 -10.12 8.81 -3.79
C ASP A 147 -8.95 9.61 -3.22
N VAL A 148 -7.86 9.70 -3.97
CA VAL A 148 -6.70 10.52 -3.65
C VAL A 148 -6.73 11.79 -4.48
N GLU A 149 -7.03 12.93 -3.87
CA GLU A 149 -7.03 14.21 -4.57
C GLU A 149 -5.65 14.86 -4.50
N ASP A 150 -5.07 15.15 -5.66
CA ASP A 150 -3.86 15.96 -5.78
C ASP A 150 -4.22 17.39 -6.19
N ALA A 151 -4.04 18.33 -5.26
CA ALA A 151 -4.31 19.73 -5.50
C ALA A 151 -3.44 20.35 -6.62
N LEU A 152 -2.29 19.76 -6.93
CA LEU A 152 -1.42 20.21 -8.03
C LEU A 152 -1.95 19.82 -9.40
N TYR A 153 -2.66 18.71 -9.49
CA TYR A 153 -3.29 18.28 -10.75
C TYR A 153 -4.53 19.13 -11.06
N GLY A 154 -5.23 19.58 -10.05
CA GLY A 154 -6.45 20.37 -10.15
C GLY A 154 -7.66 19.70 -9.49
N PRO A 155 -8.83 20.34 -9.56
CA PRO A 155 -10.03 19.78 -8.97
C PRO A 155 -10.41 18.48 -9.66
N ALA A 156 -10.75 17.46 -8.87
CA ALA A 156 -11.25 16.20 -9.39
C ALA A 156 -12.50 16.40 -10.26
N SER A 157 -12.45 15.92 -11.51
CA SER A 157 -13.59 15.99 -12.42
C SER A 157 -14.66 14.95 -12.05
N GLN A 158 -14.27 13.85 -11.45
CA GLN A 158 -15.13 12.74 -11.04
C GLN A 158 -14.52 12.02 -9.86
N ARG A 159 -15.27 11.83 -8.79
CA ARG A 159 -14.94 10.93 -7.70
C ARG A 159 -15.63 9.60 -7.90
N LEU A 160 -14.96 8.52 -7.53
CA LEU A 160 -15.50 7.16 -7.55
C LEU A 160 -15.74 6.63 -6.14
N GLY A 161 -14.93 7.06 -5.20
CA GLY A 161 -14.98 6.63 -3.83
C GLY A 161 -15.97 7.42 -2.98
N GLU A 162 -16.39 6.80 -1.88
CA GLU A 162 -17.24 7.43 -0.88
C GLU A 162 -16.43 8.31 0.09
N ARG A 163 -15.10 8.10 0.16
CA ARG A 163 -14.23 8.76 1.14
C ARG A 163 -12.96 9.30 0.48
N PRO A 164 -12.64 10.59 0.72
CA PRO A 164 -11.33 11.13 0.41
C PRO A 164 -10.22 10.43 1.22
N TYR A 165 -9.05 10.30 0.63
CA TYR A 165 -7.88 9.63 1.25
C TYR A 165 -7.50 10.24 2.60
N GLU A 166 -7.50 11.57 2.72
CA GLU A 166 -7.16 12.24 3.97
C GLU A 166 -8.17 11.96 5.10
N GLU A 167 -9.47 11.84 4.76
CA GLU A 167 -10.49 11.44 5.72
C GLU A 167 -10.33 9.95 6.10
N PHE A 168 -9.93 9.11 5.15
CA PHE A 168 -9.64 7.70 5.43
C PHE A 168 -8.45 7.59 6.38
N LEU A 169 -7.36 8.32 6.11
CA LEU A 169 -6.20 8.37 6.99
C LEU A 169 -6.54 8.89 8.39
N ALA A 170 -7.37 9.93 8.50
CA ALA A 170 -7.75 10.52 9.77
C ALA A 170 -8.41 9.52 10.75
N ASN A 171 -8.95 8.41 10.25
CA ASN A 171 -9.45 7.32 11.07
C ASN A 171 -8.33 6.39 11.58
N GLY A 172 -7.12 6.52 11.10
CA GLY A 172 -5.97 5.72 11.49
C GLY A 172 -5.17 6.35 12.64
N ASP A 173 -4.40 5.51 13.32
CA ASP A 173 -3.51 5.93 14.39
C ASP A 173 -2.09 6.14 13.83
N PRO A 174 -1.50 7.34 13.93
CA PRO A 174 -0.13 7.60 13.49
C PRO A 174 0.93 6.86 14.32
N GLN A 175 0.54 6.27 15.44
CA GLN A 175 1.38 5.44 16.31
C GLN A 175 1.03 3.95 16.24
N PHE A 176 0.27 3.55 15.22
CA PHE A 176 -0.12 2.15 15.05
C PHE A 176 1.08 1.21 15.17
N ALA A 177 0.97 0.25 16.09
CA ALA A 177 1.95 -0.81 16.25
C ALA A 177 1.73 -1.84 15.13
N TRP A 178 2.70 -1.93 14.24
CA TRP A 178 2.72 -2.91 13.16
C TRP A 178 3.84 -3.92 13.42
N GLU A 179 3.74 -5.08 12.80
CA GLU A 179 4.72 -6.15 12.92
C GLU A 179 5.36 -6.45 11.56
N LEU A 180 6.64 -6.82 11.56
CA LEU A 180 7.29 -7.34 10.37
C LEU A 180 6.60 -8.63 9.92
N PRO A 181 6.61 -8.95 8.59
CA PRO A 181 6.17 -10.26 8.13
C PRO A 181 6.87 -11.36 8.92
N GLY A 182 6.10 -12.35 9.37
CA GLY A 182 6.64 -13.45 10.17
C GLY A 182 7.60 -14.37 9.39
N ASP A 183 7.44 -14.37 8.07
CA ASP A 183 8.28 -15.09 7.12
C ASP A 183 8.63 -14.17 5.94
N GLU A 184 9.84 -14.26 5.42
CA GLU A 184 10.28 -13.53 4.20
C GLU A 184 9.51 -13.97 2.94
N TRP A 185 8.82 -15.10 2.98
CA TRP A 185 7.91 -15.57 1.94
C TRP A 185 6.48 -14.99 2.04
N ASP A 186 6.16 -14.28 3.11
CA ASP A 186 4.89 -13.57 3.20
C ASP A 186 4.84 -12.49 2.10
N ALA A 187 3.78 -12.50 1.29
CA ALA A 187 3.62 -11.55 0.20
C ALA A 187 3.38 -10.14 0.75
N ILE A 188 4.12 -9.15 0.26
CA ILE A 188 3.92 -7.73 0.55
C ILE A 188 3.52 -6.93 -0.68
N ALA A 189 3.72 -7.49 -1.88
CA ALA A 189 3.34 -6.86 -3.13
C ALA A 189 2.95 -7.92 -4.17
N LEU A 190 1.96 -7.58 -5.01
CA LEU A 190 1.54 -8.32 -6.19
C LEU A 190 1.81 -7.45 -7.42
N ASN A 191 2.71 -7.89 -8.28
CA ASN A 191 3.08 -7.15 -9.49
C ASN A 191 2.74 -7.96 -10.74
N TYR A 192 2.06 -7.33 -11.69
CA TYR A 192 1.79 -7.89 -13.00
C TYR A 192 2.84 -7.39 -13.99
N THR A 193 3.52 -8.31 -14.64
CA THR A 193 4.54 -8.01 -15.65
C THR A 193 4.00 -8.21 -17.06
N SER A 194 4.47 -7.39 -18.02
CA SER A 194 4.14 -7.57 -19.43
C SER A 194 4.98 -8.71 -20.00
N GLY A 195 4.35 -9.88 -20.23
CA GLY A 195 4.80 -10.94 -21.14
C GLY A 195 6.30 -11.25 -21.21
N THR A 196 6.88 -11.69 -20.11
CA THR A 196 8.28 -12.17 -20.07
C THR A 196 8.39 -13.69 -20.06
N THR A 197 7.40 -14.38 -20.58
CA THR A 197 7.42 -15.83 -20.81
C THR A 197 7.55 -16.13 -22.28
#